data_c46dfdbf97b8a193b5b693ecad090eaf
#
_entry.id   c46dfdbf97b8a193b5b693ecad090eaf
#
_cell.length_a   1.000
_cell.length_b   1.000
_cell.length_c   1.000
_cell.angle_alpha   90.00
_cell.angle_beta   90.00
_cell.angle_gamma   90.00
#
_symmetry.space_group_name_H-M   'P 1'
#
loop_
_entity.id
_entity.type
_entity.pdbx_description
1 polymer ?
#
loop_
_entity_poly.entity_id
_entity_poly.type
_entity_poly.pdbx_seq_one_letter_code
_entity_poly.pdbx_strand_id
1 'polypeptide(L)'
;MHAYVFLAAMLLSLMPFAVGAQGTEINSRDLRGKVAYQDDHVVFRQIDEHTWIGNGHLVYNESLYLVEGNDRALLIDAGTYIPDLDKIVAKITSKPVTMMLTHAHGDHVGGVGAFPEVYLNAGDMTIVPNNMRNYQGQIKYLNDGEVIDLGGREIEVVFTPGHTAGSATFFDKARHYGFSGDAFGSTNLLVFINLSTEMYTAERIERYMKKNDIRFLFPGHYSGDNLETLQRVTDIKNMCREILDGERKPTASNGNNGGMDMMVDDKGVRINFSSQSGMK
;
A
#
# COMPACT_ATOMS: atom_id res chain seq x y z
N MET A 1 -51.62 7.60 -46.29
CA MET A 1 -50.25 7.05 -46.25
C MET A 1 -49.56 7.55 -45.00
N HIS A 2 -49.54 6.75 -43.94
CA HIS A 2 -48.93 7.10 -42.65
C HIS A 2 -47.64 6.30 -42.54
N ALA A 3 -46.51 7.03 -42.44
CA ALA A 3 -45.20 6.45 -42.22
C ALA A 3 -44.98 6.35 -40.72
N TYR A 4 -44.79 5.13 -40.20
CA TYR A 4 -44.37 4.86 -38.85
C TYR A 4 -42.84 4.86 -38.79
N VAL A 5 -42.29 5.77 -37.97
CA VAL A 5 -40.85 5.80 -37.59
C VAL A 5 -40.71 4.94 -36.35
N PHE A 6 -39.98 3.82 -36.44
CA PHE A 6 -39.57 3.01 -35.29
C PHE A 6 -38.34 3.63 -34.64
N LEU A 7 -38.51 4.08 -33.42
CA LEU A 7 -37.40 4.48 -32.54
C LEU A 7 -36.91 3.25 -31.77
N ALA A 8 -35.74 2.71 -32.10
CA ALA A 8 -35.11 1.66 -31.34
C ALA A 8 -34.44 2.24 -30.10
N ALA A 9 -35.00 1.97 -28.92
CA ALA A 9 -34.41 2.28 -27.64
C ALA A 9 -33.35 1.23 -27.30
N MET A 10 -32.09 1.64 -27.23
CA MET A 10 -30.96 0.83 -26.79
C MET A 10 -30.95 0.81 -25.26
N LEU A 11 -31.38 -0.28 -24.66
CA LEU A 11 -31.30 -0.56 -23.23
C LEU A 11 -29.86 -0.96 -22.89
N LEU A 12 -29.11 -0.02 -22.24
CA LEU A 12 -27.88 -0.35 -21.55
C LEU A 12 -28.25 -1.11 -20.28
N SER A 13 -27.98 -2.40 -20.24
CA SER A 13 -28.08 -3.20 -19.02
C SER A 13 -26.91 -2.89 -18.08
N LEU A 14 -27.19 -2.15 -17.03
CA LEU A 14 -26.31 -2.04 -15.85
C LEU A 14 -26.34 -3.40 -15.12
N MET A 15 -25.27 -4.18 -15.24
CA MET A 15 -25.10 -5.34 -14.38
C MET A 15 -24.64 -4.88 -12.99
N PRO A 16 -25.31 -5.27 -11.91
CA PRO A 16 -24.82 -5.00 -10.56
C PRO A 16 -23.64 -5.91 -10.27
N PHE A 17 -22.53 -5.31 -9.82
CA PHE A 17 -21.44 -6.07 -9.20
C PHE A 17 -21.96 -6.68 -7.90
N ALA A 18 -22.22 -7.97 -7.92
CA ALA A 18 -22.52 -8.74 -6.73
C ALA A 18 -21.23 -8.95 -5.94
N VAL A 19 -21.08 -8.24 -4.83
CA VAL A 19 -20.08 -8.56 -3.80
C VAL A 19 -20.62 -9.79 -3.04
N GLY A 20 -20.16 -10.96 -3.44
CA GLY A 20 -20.44 -12.21 -2.74
C GLY A 20 -19.44 -12.39 -1.60
N ALA A 21 -19.88 -12.14 -0.37
CA ALA A 21 -19.15 -12.56 0.82
C ALA A 21 -19.21 -14.08 0.95
N GLN A 22 -18.09 -14.78 0.71
CA GLN A 22 -17.84 -16.12 1.27
C GLN A 22 -16.40 -16.13 1.76
N GLY A 23 -16.24 -16.22 3.09
CA GLY A 23 -14.94 -16.32 3.76
C GLY A 23 -14.28 -17.66 3.45
N THR A 24 -13.33 -17.62 2.53
CA THR A 24 -12.26 -18.59 2.42
C THR A 24 -10.97 -17.83 2.67
N GLU A 25 -10.09 -18.37 3.51
CA GLU A 25 -8.71 -17.85 3.64
C GLU A 25 -8.12 -17.72 2.23
N ILE A 26 -7.99 -16.47 1.76
CA ILE A 26 -7.45 -16.21 0.43
C ILE A 26 -5.95 -16.31 0.58
N ASN A 27 -5.39 -17.45 0.14
CA ASN A 27 -3.95 -17.59 -0.03
C ASN A 27 -3.49 -16.55 -1.08
N SER A 28 -2.32 -15.94 -0.90
CA SER A 28 -1.71 -15.02 -1.87
C SER A 28 -1.67 -15.56 -3.30
N ARG A 29 -1.70 -16.88 -3.45
CA ARG A 29 -1.77 -17.57 -4.75
C ARG A 29 -3.15 -17.50 -5.42
N ASP A 30 -4.19 -17.21 -4.66
CA ASP A 30 -5.59 -17.18 -5.12
C ASP A 30 -6.11 -15.76 -5.37
N LEU A 31 -5.24 -14.74 -5.29
CA LEU A 31 -5.60 -13.37 -5.58
C LEU A 31 -6.12 -13.22 -7.02
N ARG A 32 -7.11 -12.36 -7.19
CA ARG A 32 -7.72 -12.08 -8.51
C ARG A 32 -6.71 -11.39 -9.42
N GLY A 33 -6.78 -11.69 -10.69
CA GLY A 33 -5.92 -11.12 -11.73
C GLY A 33 -5.16 -12.19 -12.50
N LYS A 34 -4.78 -11.85 -13.74
CA LYS A 34 -3.99 -12.74 -14.59
C LYS A 34 -2.56 -12.83 -14.05
N VAL A 35 -2.08 -14.06 -13.79
CA VAL A 35 -0.68 -14.29 -13.43
C VAL A 35 0.21 -13.87 -14.59
N ALA A 36 1.10 -12.91 -14.33
CA ALA A 36 2.13 -12.46 -15.26
C ALA A 36 3.47 -13.18 -15.03
N TYR A 37 3.77 -13.49 -13.76
CA TYR A 37 4.94 -14.26 -13.35
C TYR A 37 4.66 -15.00 -12.03
N GLN A 38 5.29 -16.17 -11.86
CA GLN A 38 5.24 -16.92 -10.60
C GLN A 38 6.49 -17.79 -10.44
N ASP A 39 7.04 -17.81 -9.22
CA ASP A 39 8.02 -18.78 -8.76
C ASP A 39 7.79 -19.11 -7.26
N ASP A 40 8.79 -19.69 -6.59
CA ASP A 40 8.69 -20.06 -5.18
C ASP A 40 8.77 -18.85 -4.22
N HIS A 41 9.15 -17.66 -4.71
CA HIS A 41 9.37 -16.47 -3.90
C HIS A 41 8.24 -15.42 -4.07
N VAL A 42 7.69 -15.28 -5.27
CA VAL A 42 6.72 -14.24 -5.57
C VAL A 42 5.75 -14.63 -6.67
N VAL A 43 4.52 -14.15 -6.57
CA VAL A 43 3.54 -14.19 -7.66
C VAL A 43 3.18 -12.77 -8.07
N PHE A 44 3.45 -12.40 -9.33
CA PHE A 44 2.96 -11.16 -9.92
C PHE A 44 1.66 -11.39 -10.68
N ARG A 45 0.65 -10.58 -10.36
CA ARG A 45 -0.66 -10.58 -11.02
C ARG A 45 -0.97 -9.21 -11.57
N GLN A 46 -1.51 -9.18 -12.77
CA GLN A 46 -1.96 -7.94 -13.38
C GLN A 46 -3.29 -7.49 -12.75
N ILE A 47 -3.33 -6.29 -12.18
CA ILE A 47 -4.52 -5.70 -11.56
C ILE A 47 -5.22 -4.70 -12.49
N ASP A 48 -4.49 -4.06 -13.38
CA ASP A 48 -5.01 -3.30 -14.51
C ASP A 48 -4.05 -3.36 -15.70
N GLU A 49 -4.30 -2.59 -16.78
CA GLU A 49 -3.58 -2.70 -18.06
C GLU A 49 -2.06 -2.55 -17.92
N HIS A 50 -1.60 -1.68 -17.00
CA HIS A 50 -0.18 -1.35 -16.80
C HIS A 50 0.22 -1.35 -15.32
N THR A 51 -0.44 -2.18 -14.52
CA THR A 51 -0.15 -2.31 -13.09
C THR A 51 -0.21 -3.76 -12.67
N TRP A 52 0.81 -4.19 -11.94
CA TRP A 52 0.89 -5.54 -11.37
C TRP A 52 1.14 -5.46 -9.88
N ILE A 53 0.54 -6.38 -9.15
CA ILE A 53 0.87 -6.67 -7.76
C ILE A 53 1.72 -7.93 -7.70
N GLY A 54 2.84 -7.85 -6.99
CA GLY A 54 3.63 -8.99 -6.56
C GLY A 54 3.29 -9.29 -5.11
N ASN A 55 3.03 -10.56 -4.79
CA ASN A 55 2.88 -11.02 -3.41
C ASN A 55 3.98 -12.00 -3.08
N GLY A 56 4.75 -11.69 -2.05
CA GLY A 56 5.69 -12.62 -1.44
C GLY A 56 4.98 -13.67 -0.58
N HIS A 57 5.73 -14.63 -0.05
CA HIS A 57 5.17 -15.78 0.65
C HIS A 57 5.71 -15.94 2.08
N LEU A 58 6.51 -15.00 2.57
CA LEU A 58 7.20 -15.12 3.85
C LEU A 58 6.52 -14.35 4.99
N VAL A 59 6.03 -13.11 4.73
CA VAL A 59 5.42 -12.27 5.75
C VAL A 59 4.05 -11.76 5.28
N TYR A 60 2.98 -12.46 5.64
CA TYR A 60 1.58 -12.00 5.46
C TYR A 60 1.23 -11.42 4.08
N ASN A 61 1.66 -12.06 2.99
CA ASN A 61 1.45 -11.58 1.61
C ASN A 61 2.10 -10.21 1.35
N GLU A 62 3.30 -9.96 1.88
CA GLU A 62 4.02 -8.71 1.61
C GLU A 62 3.92 -8.35 0.13
N SER A 63 3.49 -7.13 -0.14
CA SER A 63 3.08 -6.72 -1.48
C SER A 63 4.03 -5.69 -2.07
N LEU A 64 4.36 -5.88 -3.34
CA LEU A 64 5.11 -4.94 -4.16
C LEU A 64 4.29 -4.60 -5.40
N TYR A 65 4.49 -3.41 -5.94
CA TYR A 65 3.67 -2.92 -7.04
C TYR A 65 4.53 -2.45 -8.20
N LEU A 66 4.35 -3.07 -9.37
CA LEU A 66 4.97 -2.62 -10.61
C LEU A 66 3.97 -1.75 -11.36
N VAL A 67 4.36 -0.50 -11.61
CA VAL A 67 3.54 0.53 -12.25
C VAL A 67 4.25 1.00 -13.51
N GLU A 68 3.67 0.78 -14.69
CA GLU A 68 4.27 1.10 -15.97
C GLU A 68 3.62 2.32 -16.62
N GLY A 69 4.44 3.25 -17.12
CA GLY A 69 4.07 4.31 -18.07
C GLY A 69 4.61 4.03 -19.46
N ASN A 70 4.61 5.06 -20.34
CA ASN A 70 5.09 4.88 -21.71
C ASN A 70 6.62 4.75 -21.79
N ASP A 71 7.37 5.43 -20.91
CA ASP A 71 8.82 5.55 -20.99
C ASP A 71 9.57 4.70 -19.96
N ARG A 72 9.01 4.55 -18.77
CA ARG A 72 9.64 3.84 -17.64
C ARG A 72 8.59 3.23 -16.72
N ALA A 73 9.06 2.40 -15.80
CA ALA A 73 8.23 1.79 -14.77
C ALA A 73 8.77 2.12 -13.36
N LEU A 74 7.89 2.05 -12.39
CA LEU A 74 8.18 2.20 -10.99
C LEU A 74 7.90 0.85 -10.31
N LEU A 75 8.86 0.33 -9.54
CA LEU A 75 8.64 -0.76 -8.62
C LEU A 75 8.57 -0.20 -7.19
N ILE A 76 7.45 -0.39 -6.53
CA ILE A 76 7.19 0.05 -5.16
C ILE A 76 7.31 -1.15 -4.25
N ASP A 77 8.24 -1.11 -3.30
CA ASP A 77 8.64 -2.17 -2.37
C ASP A 77 9.29 -3.40 -3.03
N ALA A 78 9.95 -4.21 -2.21
CA ALA A 78 10.83 -5.30 -2.65
C ALA A 78 10.61 -6.63 -1.91
N GLY A 79 9.52 -6.74 -1.12
CA GLY A 79 9.19 -7.95 -0.35
C GLY A 79 10.21 -8.31 0.73
N THR A 80 10.06 -9.51 1.31
CA THR A 80 10.94 -10.00 2.39
C THR A 80 12.23 -10.65 1.86
N TYR A 81 12.09 -11.53 0.88
CA TYR A 81 13.22 -12.20 0.25
C TYR A 81 12.81 -12.66 -1.16
N ILE A 82 13.20 -11.87 -2.15
CA ILE A 82 12.95 -12.18 -3.56
C ILE A 82 14.28 -12.02 -4.31
N PRO A 83 15.03 -13.11 -4.48
CA PRO A 83 16.31 -13.07 -5.19
C PRO A 83 16.09 -12.72 -6.67
N ASP A 84 17.06 -12.01 -7.25
CA ASP A 84 17.01 -11.60 -8.66
C ASP A 84 15.72 -10.83 -9.05
N LEU A 85 15.19 -10.02 -8.14
CA LEU A 85 13.93 -9.29 -8.36
C LEU A 85 13.96 -8.42 -9.63
N ASP A 86 15.10 -7.83 -9.98
CA ASP A 86 15.32 -7.10 -11.23
C ASP A 86 15.07 -7.98 -12.46
N LYS A 87 15.56 -9.22 -12.47
CA LYS A 87 15.35 -10.16 -13.57
C LYS A 87 13.92 -10.69 -13.63
N ILE A 88 13.26 -10.80 -12.48
CA ILE A 88 11.84 -11.17 -12.41
C ILE A 88 11.00 -10.05 -13.04
N VAL A 89 11.22 -8.81 -12.63
CA VAL A 89 10.50 -7.64 -13.16
C VAL A 89 10.75 -7.46 -14.65
N ALA A 90 11.97 -7.73 -15.13
CA ALA A 90 12.31 -7.68 -16.56
C ALA A 90 11.57 -8.73 -17.43
N LYS A 91 10.94 -9.75 -16.84
CA LYS A 91 10.03 -10.67 -17.55
C LYS A 91 8.62 -10.10 -17.73
N ILE A 92 8.26 -9.06 -16.97
CA ILE A 92 6.94 -8.45 -16.97
C ILE A 92 6.94 -7.17 -17.79
N THR A 93 7.96 -6.32 -17.64
CA THR A 93 8.12 -5.08 -18.38
C THR A 93 9.50 -4.98 -19.03
N SER A 94 9.55 -4.40 -20.23
CA SER A 94 10.83 -4.05 -20.92
C SER A 94 11.30 -2.62 -20.63
N LYS A 95 10.55 -1.88 -19.81
CA LYS A 95 10.87 -0.47 -19.49
C LYS A 95 11.98 -0.39 -18.44
N PRO A 96 12.77 0.69 -18.43
CA PRO A 96 13.66 0.99 -17.31
C PRO A 96 12.86 1.10 -16.00
N VAL A 97 13.31 0.41 -14.96
CA VAL A 97 12.61 0.35 -13.66
C VAL A 97 13.34 1.19 -12.63
N THR A 98 12.60 2.08 -11.94
CA THR A 98 13.07 2.78 -10.76
C THR A 98 12.50 2.10 -9.52
N MET A 99 13.35 1.79 -8.52
CA MET A 99 12.95 1.17 -7.26
C MET A 99 12.66 2.23 -6.20
N MET A 100 11.46 2.22 -5.63
CA MET A 100 11.04 3.12 -4.54
C MET A 100 10.41 2.32 -3.40
N LEU A 101 10.56 2.83 -2.18
CA LEU A 101 10.10 2.16 -0.97
C LEU A 101 9.02 2.98 -0.29
N THR A 102 7.95 2.30 0.14
CA THR A 102 6.95 2.93 1.01
C THR A 102 7.54 3.20 2.38
N HIS A 103 8.37 2.29 2.90
CA HIS A 103 9.09 2.41 4.16
C HIS A 103 10.21 1.35 4.24
N ALA A 104 11.03 1.38 5.28
CA ALA A 104 12.24 0.56 5.36
C ALA A 104 12.14 -0.63 6.35
N HIS A 105 10.98 -1.26 6.54
CA HIS A 105 10.88 -2.54 7.26
C HIS A 105 11.38 -3.71 6.40
N GLY A 106 11.82 -4.78 7.07
CA GLY A 106 12.52 -5.91 6.46
C GLY A 106 11.72 -6.65 5.39
N ASP A 107 10.40 -6.67 5.51
CA ASP A 107 9.47 -7.29 4.57
C ASP A 107 9.09 -6.42 3.37
N HIS A 108 9.62 -5.21 3.30
CA HIS A 108 9.50 -4.29 2.16
C HIS A 108 10.82 -4.01 1.44
N VAL A 109 11.95 -4.39 2.05
CA VAL A 109 13.28 -4.06 1.51
C VAL A 109 14.13 -5.28 1.15
N GLY A 110 13.61 -6.50 1.26
CA GLY A 110 14.42 -7.73 1.13
C GLY A 110 15.04 -7.93 -0.24
N GLY A 111 14.36 -7.52 -1.31
CA GLY A 111 14.85 -7.64 -2.70
C GLY A 111 15.65 -6.43 -3.22
N VAL A 112 15.90 -5.39 -2.40
CA VAL A 112 16.57 -4.16 -2.86
C VAL A 112 17.98 -4.38 -3.39
N GLY A 113 18.66 -5.46 -2.96
CA GLY A 113 20.01 -5.81 -3.43
C GLY A 113 20.13 -6.04 -4.93
N ALA A 114 19.01 -6.26 -5.63
CA ALA A 114 18.97 -6.40 -7.08
C ALA A 114 19.06 -5.04 -7.82
N PHE A 115 18.95 -3.90 -7.11
CA PHE A 115 18.92 -2.57 -7.71
C PHE A 115 20.12 -1.74 -7.28
N PRO A 116 20.77 -1.00 -8.24
CA PRO A 116 21.93 -0.18 -7.92
C PRO A 116 21.58 1.08 -7.12
N GLU A 117 20.32 1.50 -7.15
CA GLU A 117 19.80 2.64 -6.41
C GLU A 117 18.36 2.41 -5.98
N VAL A 118 18.01 2.94 -4.80
CA VAL A 118 16.66 2.91 -4.25
C VAL A 118 16.30 4.29 -3.70
N TYR A 119 15.01 4.62 -3.76
CA TYR A 119 14.47 5.86 -3.22
C TYR A 119 13.62 5.56 -1.99
N LEU A 120 13.84 6.31 -0.91
CA LEU A 120 13.03 6.24 0.31
C LEU A 120 12.92 7.61 0.99
N ASN A 121 11.98 7.76 1.89
CA ASN A 121 11.91 8.95 2.74
C ASN A 121 13.02 8.90 3.82
N ALA A 122 13.79 9.98 3.94
CA ALA A 122 14.90 10.11 4.90
C ALA A 122 14.47 9.86 6.36
N GLY A 123 13.18 9.97 6.71
CA GLY A 123 12.65 9.64 8.03
C GLY A 123 12.98 8.22 8.50
N ASP A 124 13.15 7.28 7.58
CA ASP A 124 13.47 5.87 7.90
C ASP A 124 14.97 5.56 8.00
N MET A 125 15.85 6.54 7.82
CA MET A 125 17.31 6.32 7.92
C MET A 125 17.73 5.76 9.27
N THR A 126 16.92 5.91 10.32
CA THR A 126 17.19 5.32 11.66
C THR A 126 17.01 3.81 11.69
N ILE A 127 16.17 3.22 10.83
CA ILE A 127 15.91 1.78 10.77
C ILE A 127 16.64 1.08 9.61
N VAL A 128 17.09 1.82 8.60
CA VAL A 128 17.89 1.31 7.47
C VAL A 128 19.09 0.45 7.88
N PRO A 129 19.93 0.84 8.90
CA PRO A 129 21.07 0.03 9.27
C PRO A 129 20.74 -1.38 9.77
N ASN A 130 19.51 -1.58 10.27
CA ASN A 130 19.04 -2.89 10.73
C ASN A 130 18.40 -3.70 9.61
N ASN A 131 17.65 -3.07 8.72
CA ASN A 131 16.83 -3.75 7.73
C ASN A 131 17.50 -3.85 6.35
N MET A 132 18.40 -2.92 6.00
CA MET A 132 19.13 -2.88 4.73
C MET A 132 20.66 -2.99 4.91
N ARG A 133 21.12 -3.67 5.99
CA ARG A 133 22.56 -3.73 6.36
C ARG A 133 23.49 -4.23 5.26
N ASN A 134 23.00 -5.05 4.36
CA ASN A 134 23.78 -5.64 3.26
C ASN A 134 23.59 -4.91 1.92
N TYR A 135 22.78 -3.85 1.87
CA TYR A 135 22.60 -3.09 0.65
C TYR A 135 23.86 -2.27 0.34
N GLN A 136 24.38 -2.45 -0.88
CA GLN A 136 25.60 -1.78 -1.35
C GLN A 136 25.32 -0.69 -2.40
N GLY A 137 24.05 -0.51 -2.78
CA GLY A 137 23.64 0.50 -3.75
C GLY A 137 23.50 1.89 -3.12
N GLN A 138 23.08 2.83 -3.93
CA GLN A 138 22.86 4.21 -3.53
C GLN A 138 21.44 4.39 -2.96
N ILE A 139 21.34 5.02 -1.79
CA ILE A 139 20.06 5.49 -1.23
C ILE A 139 19.85 6.94 -1.66
N LYS A 140 18.74 7.20 -2.33
CA LYS A 140 18.25 8.54 -2.69
C LYS A 140 17.00 8.88 -1.91
N TYR A 141 16.71 10.16 -1.75
CA TYR A 141 15.59 10.59 -0.92
C TYR A 141 14.41 11.06 -1.76
N LEU A 142 13.23 10.61 -1.34
CA LEU A 142 11.94 11.11 -1.82
C LEU A 142 11.65 12.48 -1.21
N ASN A 143 10.83 13.27 -1.91
CA ASN A 143 10.30 14.53 -1.40
C ASN A 143 8.77 14.46 -1.30
N ASP A 144 8.22 15.08 -0.27
CA ASP A 144 6.77 15.16 -0.08
C ASP A 144 6.15 16.04 -1.19
N GLY A 145 5.15 15.53 -1.89
CA GLY A 145 4.53 16.18 -3.03
C GLY A 145 5.29 16.06 -4.36
N GLU A 146 6.38 15.28 -4.40
CA GLU A 146 7.11 15.01 -5.65
C GLU A 146 6.21 14.24 -6.62
N VAL A 147 6.25 14.65 -7.90
CA VAL A 147 5.52 13.97 -8.99
C VAL A 147 6.52 13.28 -9.89
N ILE A 148 6.36 11.98 -10.07
CA ILE A 148 7.19 11.12 -10.89
C ILE A 148 6.43 10.83 -12.18
N ASP A 149 6.89 11.41 -13.30
CA ASP A 149 6.32 11.12 -14.62
C ASP A 149 6.95 9.87 -15.21
N LEU A 150 6.12 8.86 -15.50
CA LEU A 150 6.53 7.59 -16.13
C LEU A 150 6.36 7.60 -17.66
N GLY A 151 6.16 8.78 -18.25
CA GLY A 151 5.80 8.95 -19.65
C GLY A 151 4.28 8.98 -19.82
N GLY A 152 3.66 10.08 -19.39
CA GLY A 152 2.22 10.30 -19.45
C GLY A 152 1.41 9.59 -18.35
N ARG A 153 2.08 9.01 -17.37
CA ARG A 153 1.50 8.50 -16.13
C ARG A 153 2.26 9.08 -14.94
N GLU A 154 1.58 9.91 -14.18
CA GLU A 154 2.15 10.63 -13.03
C GLU A 154 1.82 9.92 -11.72
N ILE A 155 2.86 9.69 -10.90
CA ILE A 155 2.74 9.14 -9.56
C ILE A 155 3.21 10.20 -8.57
N GLU A 156 2.32 10.64 -7.67
CA GLU A 156 2.64 11.62 -6.62
C GLU A 156 3.02 10.93 -5.33
N VAL A 157 4.14 11.36 -4.74
CA VAL A 157 4.62 10.89 -3.43
C VAL A 157 4.01 11.75 -2.33
N VAL A 158 3.38 11.14 -1.33
CA VAL A 158 2.87 11.84 -0.15
C VAL A 158 3.38 11.14 1.10
N PHE A 159 4.06 11.88 1.98
CA PHE A 159 4.55 11.32 3.24
C PHE A 159 3.42 11.00 4.20
N THR A 160 3.45 9.77 4.75
CA THR A 160 2.42 9.21 5.62
C THR A 160 3.04 8.64 6.91
N PRO A 161 3.75 9.47 7.73
CA PRO A 161 4.38 8.99 8.96
C PRO A 161 3.33 8.50 9.97
N GLY A 162 3.69 7.46 10.75
CA GLY A 162 2.81 6.84 11.77
C GLY A 162 3.25 5.41 12.01
N HIS A 163 3.09 4.54 11.00
CA HIS A 163 3.68 3.21 11.01
C HIS A 163 5.21 3.30 11.14
N THR A 164 5.90 4.02 10.24
CA THR A 164 7.29 4.46 10.45
C THR A 164 7.39 5.98 10.31
N ALA A 165 8.54 6.54 10.70
CA ALA A 165 8.80 7.96 10.51
C ALA A 165 8.94 8.35 9.03
N GLY A 166 9.39 7.40 8.19
CA GLY A 166 9.62 7.58 6.77
C GLY A 166 8.54 6.98 5.88
N SER A 167 7.40 6.54 6.41
CA SER A 167 6.32 6.00 5.58
C SER A 167 5.88 7.00 4.50
N ALA A 168 5.68 6.50 3.28
CA ALA A 168 5.24 7.26 2.12
C ALA A 168 4.17 6.46 1.35
N THR A 169 3.18 7.17 0.82
CA THR A 169 2.13 6.65 -0.06
C THR A 169 2.34 7.21 -1.46
N PHE A 170 2.18 6.37 -2.47
CA PHE A 170 2.30 6.72 -3.88
C PHE A 170 0.92 6.79 -4.52
N PHE A 171 0.55 7.92 -5.11
CA PHE A 171 -0.79 8.14 -5.67
C PHE A 171 -0.79 8.20 -7.19
N ASP A 172 -1.61 7.38 -7.80
CA ASP A 172 -2.01 7.47 -9.21
C ASP A 172 -3.38 8.16 -9.30
N LYS A 173 -3.36 9.47 -9.42
CA LYS A 173 -4.60 10.28 -9.47
C LYS A 173 -5.44 9.99 -10.69
N ALA A 174 -4.81 9.70 -11.83
CA ALA A 174 -5.52 9.40 -13.07
C ALA A 174 -6.31 8.08 -12.99
N ARG A 175 -5.86 7.15 -12.13
CA ARG A 175 -6.53 5.87 -11.89
C ARG A 175 -7.35 5.83 -10.61
N HIS A 176 -7.40 6.93 -9.86
CA HIS A 176 -8.18 7.07 -8.63
C HIS A 176 -7.79 6.11 -7.50
N TYR A 177 -6.51 5.71 -7.42
CA TYR A 177 -6.00 4.87 -6.34
C TYR A 177 -4.55 5.24 -5.95
N GLY A 178 -4.02 4.56 -4.95
CA GLY A 178 -2.62 4.70 -4.52
C GLY A 178 -2.09 3.41 -3.90
N PHE A 179 -0.84 3.47 -3.42
CA PHE A 179 -0.11 2.37 -2.79
C PHE A 179 0.44 2.88 -1.46
N SER A 180 -0.13 2.40 -0.35
CA SER A 180 0.11 2.97 0.98
C SER A 180 1.20 2.27 1.79
N GLY A 181 1.70 1.11 1.32
CA GLY A 181 2.48 0.26 2.20
C GLY A 181 1.70 -0.03 3.48
N ASP A 182 2.36 0.06 4.62
CA ASP A 182 1.76 -0.24 5.92
C ASP A 182 1.19 0.97 6.65
N ALA A 183 1.11 2.13 5.97
CA ALA A 183 0.65 3.37 6.60
C ALA A 183 -0.74 3.27 7.26
N PHE A 184 -1.62 2.37 6.77
CA PHE A 184 -2.96 2.12 7.32
C PHE A 184 -3.19 0.66 7.70
N GLY A 185 -2.13 -0.18 7.66
CA GLY A 185 -2.00 -1.45 8.35
C GLY A 185 -2.74 -2.64 7.79
N SER A 186 -3.25 -2.64 6.57
CA SER A 186 -3.80 -3.85 5.90
C SER A 186 -4.80 -4.67 6.74
N THR A 187 -5.46 -4.13 7.75
CA THR A 187 -6.32 -4.65 8.81
C THR A 187 -5.68 -4.67 10.20
N ASN A 188 -4.36 -4.63 10.32
CA ASN A 188 -3.63 -4.68 11.59
C ASN A 188 -2.55 -3.58 11.61
N LEU A 189 -2.96 -2.35 11.90
CA LEU A 189 -2.07 -1.20 11.94
C LEU A 189 -1.12 -1.27 13.13
N LEU A 190 0.17 -1.16 12.87
CA LEU A 190 1.23 -1.06 13.87
C LEU A 190 1.76 0.39 13.87
N VAL A 191 1.47 1.14 14.94
CA VAL A 191 1.90 2.54 15.08
C VAL A 191 3.19 2.60 15.90
N PHE A 192 4.35 2.68 15.23
CA PHE A 192 5.65 2.74 15.91
C PHE A 192 6.03 4.16 16.36
N ILE A 193 5.42 5.19 15.79
CA ILE A 193 5.72 6.58 16.17
C ILE A 193 4.86 6.99 17.36
N ASN A 194 3.63 7.45 17.12
CA ASN A 194 2.61 7.72 18.13
C ASN A 194 1.24 7.95 17.49
N LEU A 195 0.18 7.88 18.30
CA LEU A 195 -1.20 8.01 17.84
C LEU A 195 -1.54 9.39 17.28
N SER A 196 -0.93 10.47 17.80
CA SER A 196 -1.20 11.81 17.27
C SER A 196 -0.62 11.98 15.86
N THR A 197 0.56 11.44 15.60
CA THR A 197 1.14 11.43 14.23
C THR A 197 0.25 10.65 13.28
N GLU A 198 -0.17 9.44 13.66
CA GLU A 198 -1.06 8.61 12.86
C GLU A 198 -2.41 9.31 12.60
N MET A 199 -2.99 9.91 13.61
CA MET A 199 -4.24 10.69 13.50
C MET A 199 -4.12 11.82 12.46
N TYR A 200 -3.04 12.62 12.54
CA TYR A 200 -2.81 13.73 11.60
C TYR A 200 -2.51 13.22 10.20
N THR A 201 -1.80 12.12 10.07
CA THR A 201 -1.55 11.45 8.78
C THR A 201 -2.87 10.99 8.17
N ALA A 202 -3.70 10.26 8.92
CA ALA A 202 -5.00 9.82 8.45
C ALA A 202 -5.92 11.00 8.09
N GLU A 203 -5.91 12.10 8.85
CA GLU A 203 -6.65 13.32 8.52
C GLU A 203 -6.15 13.98 7.22
N ARG A 204 -4.82 14.03 7.03
CA ARG A 204 -4.21 14.56 5.80
C ARG A 204 -4.62 13.72 4.59
N ILE A 205 -4.54 12.38 4.70
CA ILE A 205 -4.86 11.47 3.61
C ILE A 205 -6.37 11.44 3.34
N GLU A 206 -7.22 11.50 4.35
CA GLU A 206 -8.67 11.66 4.16
C GLU A 206 -8.98 12.89 3.29
N ARG A 207 -8.39 14.05 3.60
CA ARG A 207 -8.55 15.27 2.81
C ARG A 207 -7.98 15.12 1.40
N TYR A 208 -6.81 14.49 1.27
CA TYR A 208 -6.16 14.26 -0.02
C TYR A 208 -7.02 13.36 -0.92
N MET A 209 -7.52 12.24 -0.39
CA MET A 209 -8.37 11.30 -1.12
C MET A 209 -9.66 11.98 -1.60
N LYS A 210 -10.33 12.76 -0.73
CA LYS A 210 -11.54 13.52 -1.10
C LYS A 210 -11.27 14.56 -2.19
N LYS A 211 -10.17 15.31 -2.08
CA LYS A 211 -9.80 16.36 -3.04
C LYS A 211 -9.49 15.82 -4.43
N ASN A 212 -8.85 14.64 -4.51
CA ASN A 212 -8.33 14.07 -5.75
C ASN A 212 -9.16 12.88 -6.25
N ASP A 213 -10.34 12.63 -5.69
CA ASP A 213 -11.23 11.50 -6.03
C ASP A 213 -10.52 10.14 -5.95
N ILE A 214 -9.64 9.96 -4.95
CA ILE A 214 -8.98 8.68 -4.70
C ILE A 214 -9.98 7.77 -4.00
N ARG A 215 -10.23 6.59 -4.55
CA ARG A 215 -11.26 5.66 -4.09
C ARG A 215 -10.76 4.69 -3.04
N PHE A 216 -9.52 4.22 -3.21
CA PHE A 216 -8.86 3.26 -2.30
C PHE A 216 -7.35 3.28 -2.47
N LEU A 217 -6.66 2.67 -1.51
CA LEU A 217 -5.23 2.42 -1.58
C LEU A 217 -4.98 0.91 -1.51
N PHE A 218 -4.00 0.45 -2.23
CA PHE A 218 -3.46 -0.90 -2.09
C PHE A 218 -2.48 -0.91 -0.92
N PRO A 219 -2.68 -1.78 0.09
CA PRO A 219 -1.84 -1.85 1.28
C PRO A 219 -0.55 -2.64 1.06
N GLY A 220 0.36 -2.60 2.03
CA GLY A 220 1.61 -3.37 2.02
C GLY A 220 1.43 -4.89 2.13
N HIS A 221 0.26 -5.36 2.58
CA HIS A 221 -0.08 -6.79 2.72
C HIS A 221 -1.46 -7.07 2.12
N TYR A 222 -1.55 -6.93 0.81
CA TYR A 222 -2.81 -7.10 0.09
C TYR A 222 -3.23 -8.56 0.00
N SER A 223 -4.41 -8.89 0.52
CA SER A 223 -5.00 -10.24 0.54
C SER A 223 -6.20 -10.43 -0.40
N GLY A 224 -6.51 -9.41 -1.21
CA GLY A 224 -7.59 -9.48 -2.22
C GLY A 224 -8.86 -8.71 -1.84
N ASP A 225 -9.10 -8.45 -0.56
CA ASP A 225 -10.31 -7.80 -0.03
C ASP A 225 -10.05 -6.69 1.01
N ASN A 226 -8.80 -6.44 1.35
CA ASN A 226 -8.39 -5.51 2.40
C ASN A 226 -7.86 -4.16 1.86
N LEU A 227 -8.48 -3.62 0.84
CA LEU A 227 -8.17 -2.27 0.34
C LEU A 227 -8.39 -1.21 1.43
N GLU A 228 -7.50 -0.22 1.48
CA GLU A 228 -7.62 0.93 2.37
C GLU A 228 -8.57 1.96 1.75
N THR A 229 -9.85 1.89 2.13
CA THR A 229 -10.88 2.80 1.62
C THR A 229 -10.84 4.15 2.35
N LEU A 230 -11.47 5.18 1.77
CA LEU A 230 -11.67 6.46 2.45
C LEU A 230 -12.35 6.28 3.83
N GLN A 231 -13.33 5.38 3.94
CA GLN A 231 -14.00 5.10 5.20
C GLN A 231 -13.04 4.53 6.23
N ARG A 232 -12.18 3.58 5.82
CA ARG A 232 -11.18 2.98 6.69
C ARG A 232 -10.17 4.01 7.22
N VAL A 233 -9.63 4.87 6.34
CA VAL A 233 -8.75 5.98 6.76
C VAL A 233 -9.45 6.92 7.74
N THR A 234 -10.74 7.23 7.50
CA THR A 234 -11.56 8.03 8.41
C THR A 234 -11.76 7.34 9.77
N ASP A 235 -11.99 6.02 9.78
CA ASP A 235 -12.16 5.24 11.02
C ASP A 235 -10.86 5.19 11.82
N ILE A 236 -9.69 4.99 11.19
CA ILE A 236 -8.37 5.06 11.85
C ILE A 236 -8.18 6.44 12.51
N LYS A 237 -8.40 7.53 11.77
CA LYS A 237 -8.33 8.89 12.31
C LYS A 237 -9.20 9.07 13.55
N ASN A 238 -10.47 8.63 13.48
CA ASN A 238 -11.41 8.81 14.58
C ASN A 238 -11.03 7.94 15.78
N MET A 239 -10.63 6.69 15.56
CA MET A 239 -10.17 5.79 16.63
C MET A 239 -8.94 6.35 17.35
N CYS A 240 -7.95 6.87 16.62
CA CYS A 240 -6.78 7.52 17.22
C CYS A 240 -7.19 8.73 18.07
N ARG A 241 -8.11 9.58 17.58
CA ARG A 241 -8.64 10.73 18.31
C ARG A 241 -9.36 10.29 19.59
N GLU A 242 -10.29 9.35 19.51
CA GLU A 242 -11.05 8.83 20.65
C GLU A 242 -10.13 8.26 21.74
N ILE A 243 -9.01 7.60 21.35
CA ILE A 243 -8.01 7.09 22.30
C ILE A 243 -7.28 8.26 22.99
N LEU A 244 -6.83 9.25 22.20
CA LEU A 244 -6.10 10.42 22.72
C LEU A 244 -6.96 11.29 23.63
N ASP A 245 -8.25 11.42 23.34
CA ASP A 245 -9.22 12.16 24.15
C ASP A 245 -9.71 11.37 25.38
N GLY A 246 -9.31 10.09 25.52
CA GLY A 246 -9.71 9.20 26.62
C GLY A 246 -11.14 8.67 26.51
N GLU A 247 -11.81 8.87 25.39
CA GLU A 247 -13.17 8.38 25.11
C GLU A 247 -13.18 6.88 24.82
N ARG A 248 -12.10 6.37 24.19
CA ARG A 248 -11.89 4.95 23.91
C ARG A 248 -10.73 4.40 24.72
N LYS A 249 -11.01 3.35 25.50
CA LYS A 249 -10.00 2.69 26.32
C LYS A 249 -9.34 1.54 25.55
N PRO A 250 -8.01 1.60 25.34
CA PRO A 250 -7.27 0.48 24.76
C PRO A 250 -7.23 -0.69 25.72
N THR A 251 -7.04 -1.89 25.17
CA THR A 251 -6.80 -3.13 25.90
C THR A 251 -5.36 -3.58 25.73
N ALA A 252 -4.88 -4.44 26.63
CA ALA A 252 -3.55 -5.02 26.49
C ALA A 252 -3.46 -5.86 25.21
N SER A 253 -2.40 -5.67 24.43
CA SER A 253 -2.10 -6.51 23.27
C SER A 253 -1.41 -7.79 23.74
N ASN A 254 -1.93 -8.94 23.32
CA ASN A 254 -1.37 -10.25 23.67
C ASN A 254 -0.31 -10.73 22.65
N GLY A 255 0.04 -9.91 21.68
CA GLY A 255 0.88 -10.29 20.53
C GLY A 255 2.30 -9.74 20.59
N ASN A 256 3.23 -10.48 19.97
CA ASN A 256 4.60 -10.03 19.69
C ASN A 256 4.64 -9.00 18.54
N ASN A 257 3.78 -7.99 18.58
CA ASN A 257 3.66 -6.97 17.55
C ASN A 257 4.72 -5.88 17.74
N GLY A 258 5.99 -6.19 17.51
CA GLY A 258 7.04 -5.16 17.51
C GLY A 258 7.23 -4.38 18.82
N GLY A 259 6.87 -4.99 19.99
CA GLY A 259 6.93 -4.32 21.30
C GLY A 259 5.70 -3.49 21.65
N MET A 260 4.61 -3.60 20.88
CA MET A 260 3.35 -2.89 21.15
C MET A 260 2.53 -3.66 22.18
N ASP A 261 2.25 -3.01 23.29
CA ASP A 261 1.57 -3.59 24.47
C ASP A 261 0.11 -3.18 24.59
N MET A 262 -0.38 -2.30 23.74
CA MET A 262 -1.75 -1.80 23.71
C MET A 262 -2.39 -1.98 22.34
N MET A 263 -3.73 -2.23 22.33
CA MET A 263 -4.49 -2.29 21.08
C MET A 263 -5.93 -1.77 21.24
N VAL A 264 -6.50 -1.38 20.11
CA VAL A 264 -7.94 -1.19 19.92
C VAL A 264 -8.33 -1.96 18.66
N ASP A 265 -9.46 -2.67 18.72
CA ASP A 265 -10.02 -3.43 17.59
C ASP A 265 -11.48 -3.03 17.41
N ASP A 266 -11.80 -2.39 16.29
CA ASP A 266 -13.15 -1.95 15.96
C ASP A 266 -13.29 -1.74 14.44
N LYS A 267 -14.50 -1.95 13.91
CA LYS A 267 -14.86 -1.70 12.50
C LYS A 267 -13.94 -2.41 11.48
N GLY A 268 -13.40 -3.57 11.85
CA GLY A 268 -12.46 -4.31 11.01
C GLY A 268 -11.07 -3.69 10.92
N VAL A 269 -10.75 -2.77 11.84
CA VAL A 269 -9.43 -2.16 12.00
C VAL A 269 -8.88 -2.48 13.38
N ARG A 270 -7.67 -3.03 13.43
CA ARG A 270 -6.90 -3.16 14.67
C ARG A 270 -5.77 -2.17 14.65
N ILE A 271 -5.66 -1.33 15.70
CA ILE A 271 -4.55 -0.41 15.90
C ILE A 271 -3.76 -0.89 17.11
N ASN A 272 -2.47 -1.16 16.91
CA ASN A 272 -1.52 -1.52 17.96
C ASN A 272 -0.52 -0.38 18.16
N PHE A 273 -0.16 -0.12 19.40
CA PHE A 273 0.77 0.95 19.77
C PHE A 273 1.43 0.67 21.12
N SER A 274 2.52 1.38 21.42
CA SER A 274 3.18 1.29 22.73
C SER A 274 2.53 2.22 23.74
N SER A 275 2.25 1.72 24.96
CA SER A 275 1.77 2.55 26.08
C SER A 275 2.77 3.62 26.49
N GLN A 276 4.06 3.44 26.21
CA GLN A 276 5.13 4.37 26.58
C GLN A 276 5.28 5.55 25.60
N SER A 277 5.13 5.30 24.30
CA SER A 277 5.34 6.29 23.24
C SER A 277 4.09 6.57 22.42
N GLY A 278 3.18 5.62 22.34
CA GLY A 278 2.02 5.67 21.46
C GLY A 278 0.93 6.65 21.88
N MET A 279 0.83 6.97 23.17
CA MET A 279 -0.21 7.86 23.73
C MET A 279 0.10 9.37 23.64
N LYS A 280 1.03 9.77 22.80
CA LYS A 280 1.39 11.19 22.61
C LYS A 280 0.77 11.79 21.37
#